data_7cd2e23252b597e4f71a0c7b967da87a
#
_entry.id   7cd2e23252b597e4f71a0c7b967da87a
#
_cell.length_a   1.000
_cell.length_b   1.000
_cell.length_c   1.000
_cell.angle_alpha   90.00
_cell.angle_beta   90.00
_cell.angle_gamma   90.00
#
_symmetry.space_group_name_H-M   'P 1'
#
loop_
_entity.id
_entity.type
_entity.pdbx_description
1 polymer ?
#
loop_
_entity_poly.entity_id
_entity_poly.type
_entity_poly.pdbx_seq_one_letter_code
_entity_poly.pdbx_strand_id
1 'polypeptide(L)'
;MTAQTPAAAQAAQDDRVTAPATPPSVSVVVPSYNYARYLPTNVGSLLDQEGVEVRVLILDDASTDGTPEVGADLARDPRVTYERHRANKGHIATYNEGLLEWADGDYCVLLSADDLLTPGALARATGVMEAHPDVTFVYGNPVKFVSGRPLPVARTGTKSRVWQGDRWIRGVFRAGRNLILSPEVVARTAAHHDAGGYNAALPHSGDLEMWLRLARRGSVGWLPAADQAYYRMHDSNMHHSSFDARARLFQLRDGYESFLENDGGSLAYGDAVRADMRRKLARGVLRKVIRTLDAGEESADGLTVDELYELAAELTDVRKLPEYPGARARMSLGPTRCGRLSPVTSLVTLRRGRDWIRWHGNKVRPV
;
A
#
# COMPACT_ATOMS: atom_id res chain seq x y z
N MET A 1 -7.83 -47.58 32.45
CA MET A 1 -8.54 -47.33 31.18
C MET A 1 -8.45 -45.85 30.88
N THR A 2 -7.48 -45.48 30.11
CA THR A 2 -7.18 -44.09 29.69
C THR A 2 -7.62 -43.96 28.25
N ALA A 3 -8.65 -43.12 28.03
CA ALA A 3 -9.15 -42.80 26.69
C ALA A 3 -8.22 -41.78 26.02
N GLN A 4 -7.58 -42.18 24.94
CA GLN A 4 -6.87 -41.25 24.03
C GLN A 4 -7.88 -40.61 23.07
N THR A 5 -7.89 -39.28 23.05
CA THR A 5 -8.60 -38.48 22.05
C THR A 5 -7.73 -38.38 20.78
N PRO A 6 -8.25 -38.65 19.59
CA PRO A 6 -7.44 -38.54 18.39
C PRO A 6 -7.33 -37.07 17.99
N ALA A 7 -6.09 -36.59 17.80
CA ALA A 7 -5.76 -35.31 17.17
C ALA A 7 -6.18 -35.35 15.69
N ALA A 8 -7.10 -34.48 15.31
CA ALA A 8 -7.50 -34.26 13.94
C ALA A 8 -6.36 -33.60 13.17
N ALA A 9 -5.66 -34.34 12.35
CA ALA A 9 -4.75 -33.84 11.33
C ALA A 9 -5.59 -33.14 10.25
N GLN A 10 -5.49 -31.83 10.16
CA GLN A 10 -6.05 -31.06 9.07
C GLN A 10 -5.15 -31.27 7.84
N ALA A 11 -5.60 -32.15 6.94
CA ALA A 11 -4.96 -32.39 5.65
C ALA A 11 -4.98 -31.07 4.84
N ALA A 12 -3.82 -30.69 4.34
CA ALA A 12 -3.69 -29.65 3.33
C ALA A 12 -4.35 -30.18 2.04
N GLN A 13 -5.48 -29.61 1.67
CA GLN A 13 -6.09 -29.83 0.36
C GLN A 13 -5.19 -29.19 -0.70
N ASP A 14 -4.65 -30.02 -1.57
CA ASP A 14 -3.92 -29.61 -2.78
C ASP A 14 -4.98 -29.32 -3.85
N ASP A 15 -5.61 -28.14 -3.78
CA ASP A 15 -6.60 -27.69 -4.74
C ASP A 15 -5.88 -27.29 -6.04
N ARG A 16 -5.83 -28.23 -6.99
CA ARG A 16 -5.56 -27.90 -8.39
C ARG A 16 -6.72 -27.06 -8.89
N VAL A 17 -6.52 -25.74 -8.94
CA VAL A 17 -7.46 -24.80 -9.54
C VAL A 17 -7.66 -25.20 -11.01
N THR A 18 -8.82 -25.77 -11.33
CA THR A 18 -9.26 -25.95 -12.71
C THR A 18 -9.51 -24.56 -13.29
N ALA A 19 -8.91 -24.27 -14.45
CA ALA A 19 -9.15 -23.00 -15.14
C ALA A 19 -10.66 -22.76 -15.33
N PRO A 20 -11.18 -21.57 -15.07
CA PRO A 20 -12.59 -21.26 -15.27
C PRO A 20 -12.96 -21.45 -16.76
N ALA A 21 -14.21 -21.78 -17.04
CA ALA A 21 -14.71 -22.02 -18.41
C ALA A 21 -14.60 -20.77 -19.30
N THR A 22 -14.59 -19.58 -18.71
CA THR A 22 -14.36 -18.28 -19.37
C THR A 22 -13.27 -17.55 -18.57
N PRO A 23 -12.26 -16.94 -19.22
CA PRO A 23 -11.26 -16.14 -18.51
C PRO A 23 -11.94 -14.99 -17.74
N PRO A 24 -11.53 -14.72 -16.49
CA PRO A 24 -12.07 -13.61 -15.73
C PRO A 24 -11.73 -12.26 -16.38
N SER A 25 -12.70 -11.35 -16.37
CA SER A 25 -12.54 -10.00 -16.94
C SER A 25 -11.92 -9.04 -15.92
N VAL A 26 -10.94 -8.24 -16.36
CA VAL A 26 -10.22 -7.28 -15.52
C VAL A 26 -10.24 -5.90 -16.15
N SER A 27 -10.87 -4.94 -15.48
CA SER A 27 -10.82 -3.52 -15.82
C SER A 27 -9.64 -2.85 -15.15
N VAL A 28 -8.68 -2.33 -15.93
CA VAL A 28 -7.51 -1.62 -15.40
C VAL A 28 -7.65 -0.13 -15.68
N VAL A 29 -7.68 0.68 -14.62
CA VAL A 29 -7.69 2.14 -14.70
C VAL A 29 -6.27 2.65 -14.55
N VAL A 30 -5.81 3.42 -15.53
CA VAL A 30 -4.49 4.05 -15.59
C VAL A 30 -4.67 5.57 -15.57
N PRO A 31 -4.72 6.19 -14.38
CA PRO A 31 -4.76 7.65 -14.28
C PRO A 31 -3.43 8.22 -14.73
N SER A 32 -3.47 9.25 -15.58
CA SER A 32 -2.29 9.86 -16.18
C SER A 32 -2.33 11.38 -16.08
N TYR A 33 -1.20 11.98 -15.68
CA TYR A 33 -0.98 13.42 -15.76
C TYR A 33 0.51 13.70 -16.01
N ASN A 34 0.85 14.07 -17.27
CA ASN A 34 2.22 14.32 -17.72
C ASN A 34 3.13 13.08 -17.65
N TYR A 35 2.60 11.92 -18.05
CA TYR A 35 3.29 10.63 -18.03
C TYR A 35 3.45 9.99 -19.43
N ALA A 36 3.38 10.77 -20.52
CA ALA A 36 3.50 10.28 -21.90
C ALA A 36 4.63 9.25 -22.09
N ARG A 37 5.81 9.51 -21.52
CA ARG A 37 7.02 8.67 -21.64
C ARG A 37 6.88 7.28 -21.03
N TYR A 38 5.95 7.07 -20.11
CA TYR A 38 5.80 5.81 -19.38
C TYR A 38 4.64 4.95 -19.92
N LEU A 39 3.59 5.59 -20.46
CA LEU A 39 2.38 4.93 -20.93
C LEU A 39 2.63 3.74 -21.86
N PRO A 40 3.53 3.79 -22.88
CA PRO A 40 3.72 2.64 -23.76
C PRO A 40 4.18 1.38 -23.03
N THR A 41 5.10 1.51 -22.07
CA THR A 41 5.57 0.36 -21.29
C THR A 41 4.57 -0.07 -20.22
N ASN A 42 3.83 0.88 -19.63
CA ASN A 42 2.76 0.59 -18.67
C ASN A 42 1.67 -0.23 -19.34
N VAL A 43 1.06 0.27 -20.42
CA VAL A 43 -0.03 -0.39 -21.15
C VAL A 43 0.46 -1.71 -21.76
N GLY A 44 1.66 -1.77 -22.31
CA GLY A 44 2.25 -3.02 -22.80
C GLY A 44 2.25 -4.12 -21.73
N SER A 45 2.65 -3.79 -20.48
CA SER A 45 2.64 -4.75 -19.37
C SER A 45 1.25 -5.26 -19.00
N LEU A 46 0.19 -4.50 -19.33
CA LEU A 46 -1.21 -4.88 -19.13
C LEU A 46 -1.72 -5.77 -20.26
N LEU A 47 -1.43 -5.41 -21.49
CA LEU A 47 -1.87 -6.14 -22.68
C LEU A 47 -1.18 -7.51 -22.83
N ASP A 48 0.00 -7.67 -22.21
CA ASP A 48 0.78 -8.92 -22.14
C ASP A 48 0.31 -9.86 -21.00
N GLN A 49 -0.75 -9.51 -20.26
CA GLN A 49 -1.28 -10.42 -19.23
C GLN A 49 -2.05 -11.56 -19.88
N GLU A 50 -1.70 -12.79 -19.50
CA GLU A 50 -2.32 -14.02 -19.99
C GLU A 50 -3.32 -14.58 -18.97
N GLY A 51 -4.30 -15.38 -19.44
CA GLY A 51 -5.28 -16.09 -18.61
C GLY A 51 -6.40 -15.20 -18.05
N VAL A 52 -6.53 -13.96 -18.53
CA VAL A 52 -7.57 -13.00 -18.18
C VAL A 52 -7.97 -12.19 -19.41
N GLU A 53 -9.18 -11.64 -19.41
CA GLU A 53 -9.63 -10.66 -20.40
C GLU A 53 -9.39 -9.25 -19.84
N VAL A 54 -8.36 -8.56 -20.38
CA VAL A 54 -7.98 -7.23 -19.90
C VAL A 54 -8.61 -6.14 -20.75
N ARG A 55 -9.19 -5.14 -20.08
CA ARG A 55 -9.58 -3.84 -20.65
C ARG A 55 -8.85 -2.74 -19.88
N VAL A 56 -8.35 -1.74 -20.58
CA VAL A 56 -7.55 -0.64 -20.03
C VAL A 56 -8.24 0.69 -20.33
N LEU A 57 -8.43 1.50 -19.29
CA LEU A 57 -8.79 2.91 -19.43
C LEU A 57 -7.55 3.77 -19.10
N ILE A 58 -7.03 4.49 -20.08
CA ILE A 58 -6.11 5.59 -19.82
C ILE A 58 -6.96 6.84 -19.60
N LEU A 59 -7.00 7.33 -18.36
CA LEU A 59 -7.76 8.53 -18.00
C LEU A 59 -6.78 9.70 -17.77
N ASP A 60 -6.66 10.57 -18.76
CA ASP A 60 -5.76 11.70 -18.80
C ASP A 60 -6.37 12.92 -18.08
N ASP A 61 -5.79 13.32 -16.98
CA ASP A 61 -6.24 14.43 -16.15
C ASP A 61 -5.74 15.79 -16.65
N ALA A 62 -5.99 16.08 -17.95
CA ALA A 62 -5.62 17.30 -18.65
C ALA A 62 -4.09 17.53 -18.73
N SER A 63 -3.34 16.51 -19.15
CA SER A 63 -1.90 16.59 -19.37
C SER A 63 -1.51 17.70 -20.34
N THR A 64 -0.31 18.26 -20.15
CA THR A 64 0.29 19.32 -20.96
C THR A 64 1.52 18.85 -21.75
N ASP A 65 1.90 17.59 -21.60
CA ASP A 65 2.96 16.92 -22.38
C ASP A 65 2.35 16.13 -23.56
N GLY A 66 3.11 15.22 -24.16
CA GLY A 66 2.68 14.36 -25.26
C GLY A 66 1.70 13.23 -24.87
N THR A 67 1.09 13.26 -23.69
CA THR A 67 0.13 12.23 -23.24
C THR A 67 -1.06 12.08 -24.17
N PRO A 68 -1.67 13.16 -24.72
CA PRO A 68 -2.80 13.01 -25.65
C PRO A 68 -2.47 12.22 -26.91
N GLU A 69 -1.33 12.49 -27.50
CA GLU A 69 -0.88 11.81 -28.74
C GLU A 69 -0.56 10.34 -28.47
N VAL A 70 0.16 10.06 -27.38
CA VAL A 70 0.52 8.69 -26.98
C VAL A 70 -0.73 7.90 -26.58
N GLY A 71 -1.65 8.50 -25.81
CA GLY A 71 -2.90 7.87 -25.42
C GLY A 71 -3.78 7.50 -26.61
N ALA A 72 -3.91 8.41 -27.59
CA ALA A 72 -4.65 8.16 -28.82
C ALA A 72 -4.01 7.06 -29.68
N ASP A 73 -2.66 6.96 -29.71
CA ASP A 73 -1.95 5.91 -30.42
C ASP A 73 -2.16 4.53 -29.74
N LEU A 74 -2.08 4.45 -28.44
CA LEU A 74 -2.33 3.23 -27.65
C LEU A 74 -3.77 2.76 -27.78
N ALA A 75 -4.74 3.67 -27.90
CA ALA A 75 -6.16 3.36 -28.08
C ALA A 75 -6.49 2.77 -29.47
N ARG A 76 -5.52 2.54 -30.36
CA ARG A 76 -5.70 1.72 -31.55
C ARG A 76 -5.86 0.23 -31.23
N ASP A 77 -5.36 -0.22 -30.08
CA ASP A 77 -5.70 -1.56 -29.57
C ASP A 77 -7.13 -1.54 -29.04
N PRO A 78 -8.02 -2.43 -29.51
CA PRO A 78 -9.44 -2.42 -29.13
C PRO A 78 -9.68 -2.67 -27.62
N ARG A 79 -8.67 -3.14 -26.89
CA ARG A 79 -8.73 -3.33 -25.42
C ARG A 79 -8.42 -2.06 -24.64
N VAL A 80 -7.94 -0.99 -25.31
CA VAL A 80 -7.53 0.28 -24.69
C VAL A 80 -8.50 1.39 -25.01
N THR A 81 -9.04 2.03 -23.99
CA THR A 81 -9.81 3.28 -24.09
C THR A 81 -8.93 4.43 -23.63
N TYR A 82 -8.93 5.54 -24.34
CA TYR A 82 -8.30 6.78 -23.91
C TYR A 82 -9.34 7.86 -23.76
N GLU A 83 -9.43 8.43 -22.57
CA GLU A 83 -10.30 9.55 -22.24
C GLU A 83 -9.49 10.68 -21.60
N ARG A 84 -9.89 11.93 -21.86
CA ARG A 84 -9.18 13.12 -21.38
C ARG A 84 -10.13 14.13 -20.78
N HIS A 85 -9.79 14.58 -19.55
CA HIS A 85 -10.49 15.69 -18.90
C HIS A 85 -10.23 17.02 -19.61
N ARG A 86 -11.21 17.90 -19.56
CA ARG A 86 -11.04 19.28 -20.08
C ARG A 86 -10.16 20.15 -19.17
N ALA A 87 -10.11 19.83 -17.87
CA ALA A 87 -9.31 20.48 -16.84
C ALA A 87 -8.87 19.44 -15.81
N ASN A 88 -7.74 19.67 -15.15
CA ASN A 88 -7.23 18.79 -14.11
C ASN A 88 -8.21 18.77 -12.92
N LYS A 89 -8.71 17.58 -12.59
CA LYS A 89 -9.63 17.31 -11.48
C LYS A 89 -8.89 16.79 -10.24
N GLY A 90 -7.62 16.43 -10.37
CA GLY A 90 -6.82 15.79 -9.34
C GLY A 90 -6.98 14.26 -9.32
N HIS A 91 -5.93 13.60 -8.82
CA HIS A 91 -5.80 12.14 -8.93
C HIS A 91 -6.95 11.36 -8.27
N ILE A 92 -7.47 11.79 -7.10
CA ILE A 92 -8.57 11.07 -6.43
C ILE A 92 -9.88 11.12 -7.25
N ALA A 93 -10.21 12.26 -7.85
CA ALA A 93 -11.37 12.36 -8.73
C ALA A 93 -11.22 11.46 -9.96
N THR A 94 -10.02 11.46 -10.56
CA THR A 94 -9.68 10.62 -11.70
C THR A 94 -9.75 9.12 -11.35
N TYR A 95 -9.27 8.71 -10.16
CA TYR A 95 -9.40 7.33 -9.68
C TYR A 95 -10.86 6.91 -9.56
N ASN A 96 -11.67 7.74 -8.92
CA ASN A 96 -13.07 7.45 -8.66
C ASN A 96 -13.88 7.37 -9.95
N GLU A 97 -13.67 8.27 -10.90
CA GLU A 97 -14.32 8.24 -12.20
C GLU A 97 -14.00 6.92 -12.93
N GLY A 98 -12.73 6.55 -13.06
CA GLY A 98 -12.36 5.29 -13.70
C GLY A 98 -12.88 4.04 -12.99
N LEU A 99 -12.75 3.98 -11.67
CA LEU A 99 -13.08 2.78 -10.89
C LEU A 99 -14.58 2.60 -10.62
N LEU A 100 -15.35 3.69 -10.49
CA LEU A 100 -16.77 3.61 -10.15
C LEU A 100 -17.69 3.76 -11.36
N GLU A 101 -17.25 4.46 -12.41
CA GLU A 101 -18.11 4.77 -13.56
C GLU A 101 -17.76 3.93 -14.80
N TRP A 102 -16.47 3.55 -14.98
CA TRP A 102 -16.03 2.81 -16.15
C TRP A 102 -15.70 1.33 -15.86
N ALA A 103 -15.10 0.99 -14.71
CA ALA A 103 -14.70 -0.38 -14.42
C ALA A 103 -15.93 -1.27 -14.20
N ASP A 104 -16.17 -2.22 -15.10
CA ASP A 104 -17.32 -3.15 -15.12
C ASP A 104 -16.91 -4.64 -15.18
N GLY A 105 -15.62 -4.95 -15.28
CA GLY A 105 -15.12 -6.32 -15.24
C GLY A 105 -15.34 -6.99 -13.89
N ASP A 106 -15.13 -8.32 -13.80
CA ASP A 106 -15.22 -9.06 -12.54
C ASP A 106 -14.27 -8.50 -11.49
N TYR A 107 -13.12 -8.02 -11.96
CA TYR A 107 -12.05 -7.44 -11.15
C TYR A 107 -11.62 -6.07 -11.66
N CYS A 108 -11.14 -5.22 -10.76
CA CYS A 108 -10.58 -3.92 -11.10
C CYS A 108 -9.18 -3.72 -10.50
N VAL A 109 -8.39 -2.92 -11.19
CA VAL A 109 -7.03 -2.53 -10.80
C VAL A 109 -6.87 -1.03 -11.00
N LEU A 110 -6.29 -0.34 -10.03
CA LEU A 110 -5.76 1.01 -10.19
C LEU A 110 -4.25 0.91 -10.36
N LEU A 111 -3.75 1.20 -11.55
CA LEU A 111 -2.31 1.16 -11.85
C LEU A 111 -1.80 2.56 -12.21
N SER A 112 -0.88 3.10 -11.43
CA SER A 112 -0.20 4.35 -11.77
C SER A 112 0.49 4.26 -13.13
N ALA A 113 0.40 5.30 -13.95
CA ALA A 113 0.92 5.31 -15.33
C ALA A 113 2.45 5.09 -15.44
N ASP A 114 3.19 5.26 -14.35
CA ASP A 114 4.65 5.06 -14.24
C ASP A 114 5.04 3.64 -13.78
N ASP A 115 4.11 2.85 -13.25
CA ASP A 115 4.36 1.49 -12.79
C ASP A 115 4.03 0.43 -13.87
N LEU A 116 4.38 -0.85 -13.60
CA LEU A 116 4.10 -1.97 -14.51
C LEU A 116 3.57 -3.16 -13.71
N LEU A 117 2.75 -4.00 -14.35
CA LEU A 117 2.48 -5.33 -13.78
C LEU A 117 3.58 -6.32 -14.15
N THR A 118 3.82 -7.28 -13.28
CA THR A 118 4.70 -8.42 -13.60
C THR A 118 3.97 -9.44 -14.47
N PRO A 119 4.67 -10.26 -15.28
CA PRO A 119 4.02 -11.30 -16.07
C PRO A 119 3.14 -12.24 -15.21
N GLY A 120 1.90 -12.46 -15.66
CA GLY A 120 0.91 -13.32 -14.99
C GLY A 120 0.39 -12.79 -13.65
N ALA A 121 0.57 -11.50 -13.33
CA ALA A 121 0.11 -10.90 -12.08
C ALA A 121 -1.41 -11.00 -11.92
N LEU A 122 -2.16 -10.70 -12.98
CA LEU A 122 -3.63 -10.73 -12.93
C LEU A 122 -4.15 -12.16 -12.75
N ALA A 123 -3.65 -13.11 -13.52
CA ALA A 123 -4.08 -14.51 -13.41
C ALA A 123 -3.80 -15.11 -12.02
N ARG A 124 -2.65 -14.77 -11.39
CA ARG A 124 -2.36 -15.21 -10.02
C ARG A 124 -3.35 -14.63 -9.00
N ALA A 125 -3.70 -13.35 -9.13
CA ALA A 125 -4.60 -12.69 -8.19
C ALA A 125 -6.05 -13.15 -8.38
N THR A 126 -6.53 -13.19 -9.61
CA THR A 126 -7.90 -13.66 -9.94
C THR A 126 -8.08 -15.13 -9.55
N GLY A 127 -7.08 -16.00 -9.80
CA GLY A 127 -7.13 -17.39 -9.40
C GLY A 127 -7.30 -17.61 -7.89
N VAL A 128 -6.74 -16.75 -7.03
CA VAL A 128 -7.01 -16.78 -5.58
C VAL A 128 -8.45 -16.37 -5.29
N MET A 129 -8.98 -15.35 -5.96
CA MET A 129 -10.35 -14.87 -5.73
C MET A 129 -11.40 -15.84 -6.29
N GLU A 130 -11.12 -16.55 -7.39
CA GLU A 130 -11.98 -17.61 -7.92
C GLU A 130 -12.05 -18.81 -6.94
N ALA A 131 -10.91 -19.18 -6.35
CA ALA A 131 -10.89 -20.26 -5.34
C ALA A 131 -11.52 -19.84 -3.99
N HIS A 132 -11.62 -18.53 -3.72
CA HIS A 132 -12.14 -17.98 -2.47
C HIS A 132 -13.11 -16.83 -2.77
N PRO A 133 -14.41 -17.10 -2.99
CA PRO A 133 -15.40 -16.09 -3.39
C PRO A 133 -15.60 -14.95 -2.39
N ASP A 134 -15.26 -15.15 -1.12
CA ASP A 134 -15.31 -14.17 -0.04
C ASP A 134 -14.10 -13.21 -0.02
N VAL A 135 -13.07 -13.46 -0.85
CA VAL A 135 -11.91 -12.57 -0.96
C VAL A 135 -12.27 -11.33 -1.80
N THR A 136 -12.15 -10.16 -1.18
CA THR A 136 -12.47 -8.88 -1.81
C THR A 136 -11.32 -8.27 -2.58
N PHE A 137 -10.08 -8.52 -2.15
CA PHE A 137 -8.89 -8.14 -2.90
C PHE A 137 -7.70 -9.04 -2.60
N VAL A 138 -6.76 -9.07 -3.54
CA VAL A 138 -5.49 -9.79 -3.45
C VAL A 138 -4.34 -8.83 -3.70
N TYR A 139 -3.27 -8.98 -2.92
CA TYR A 139 -2.01 -8.26 -3.12
C TYR A 139 -0.81 -9.19 -3.06
N GLY A 140 0.33 -8.74 -3.59
CA GLY A 140 1.58 -9.49 -3.53
C GLY A 140 2.73 -8.67 -2.98
N ASN A 141 3.78 -8.54 -3.77
CA ASN A 141 4.92 -7.70 -3.43
C ASN A 141 5.28 -6.79 -4.61
N PRO A 142 5.72 -5.55 -4.37
CA PRO A 142 6.26 -4.69 -5.40
C PRO A 142 7.76 -4.93 -5.55
N VAL A 143 8.26 -4.86 -6.78
CA VAL A 143 9.69 -4.82 -7.09
C VAL A 143 10.08 -3.41 -7.52
N LYS A 144 10.99 -2.77 -6.79
CA LYS A 144 11.46 -1.43 -7.14
C LYS A 144 12.44 -1.50 -8.31
N PHE A 145 12.26 -0.60 -9.28
CA PHE A 145 13.16 -0.46 -10.41
C PHE A 145 13.39 1.01 -10.80
N VAL A 146 14.42 1.26 -11.57
CA VAL A 146 14.79 2.59 -12.08
C VAL A 146 14.81 2.54 -13.61
N SER A 147 14.27 3.55 -14.27
CA SER A 147 14.30 3.67 -15.73
C SER A 147 15.72 3.59 -16.31
N GLY A 148 15.85 2.99 -17.49
CA GLY A 148 17.14 2.84 -18.16
C GLY A 148 18.00 1.68 -17.63
N ARG A 149 17.50 0.91 -16.64
CA ARG A 149 18.12 -0.34 -16.20
C ARG A 149 17.24 -1.54 -16.55
N PRO A 150 17.82 -2.75 -16.78
CA PRO A 150 17.03 -3.95 -16.97
C PRO A 150 16.06 -4.15 -15.80
N LEU A 151 14.84 -4.62 -16.11
CA LEU A 151 13.88 -4.97 -15.06
C LEU A 151 14.44 -6.12 -14.20
N PRO A 152 14.30 -6.04 -12.86
CA PRO A 152 14.63 -7.16 -11.99
C PRO A 152 13.79 -8.39 -12.35
N VAL A 153 14.33 -9.59 -12.15
CA VAL A 153 13.57 -10.83 -12.33
C VAL A 153 12.50 -10.90 -11.25
N ALA A 154 11.23 -10.92 -11.66
CA ALA A 154 10.09 -11.03 -10.76
C ALA A 154 9.90 -12.47 -10.27
N ARG A 155 9.53 -12.63 -9.01
CA ARG A 155 9.10 -13.91 -8.45
C ARG A 155 7.68 -14.21 -8.93
N THR A 156 7.42 -15.45 -9.34
CA THR A 156 6.15 -15.87 -9.94
C THR A 156 5.47 -17.01 -9.16
N GLY A 157 5.79 -17.16 -7.87
CA GLY A 157 5.22 -18.21 -7.05
C GLY A 157 3.71 -18.07 -6.88
N THR A 158 2.99 -19.20 -6.86
CA THR A 158 1.52 -19.24 -6.78
C THR A 158 0.99 -19.45 -5.35
N LYS A 159 1.89 -19.62 -4.37
CA LYS A 159 1.47 -19.81 -2.98
C LYS A 159 0.68 -18.61 -2.49
N SER A 160 -0.52 -18.85 -2.00
CA SER A 160 -1.40 -17.83 -1.43
C SER A 160 -1.64 -18.02 0.06
N ARG A 161 -2.11 -16.99 0.71
CA ARG A 161 -2.69 -16.99 2.06
C ARG A 161 -3.93 -16.14 2.07
N VAL A 162 -4.97 -16.59 2.74
CA VAL A 162 -6.21 -15.85 2.91
C VAL A 162 -6.42 -15.58 4.40
N TRP A 163 -6.81 -14.38 4.73
CA TRP A 163 -7.18 -13.97 6.09
C TRP A 163 -8.60 -13.42 6.11
N GLN A 164 -9.33 -13.75 7.15
CA GLN A 164 -10.55 -13.04 7.50
C GLN A 164 -10.26 -11.54 7.62
N GLY A 165 -11.12 -10.70 7.05
CA GLY A 165 -10.90 -9.26 6.98
C GLY A 165 -10.65 -8.60 8.33
N ASP A 166 -11.43 -8.92 9.36
CA ASP A 166 -11.23 -8.40 10.73
C ASP A 166 -9.85 -8.75 11.30
N ARG A 167 -9.34 -9.95 11.01
CA ARG A 167 -7.99 -10.35 11.43
C ARG A 167 -6.93 -9.53 10.69
N TRP A 168 -7.13 -9.33 9.40
CA TRP A 168 -6.24 -8.51 8.57
C TRP A 168 -6.22 -7.05 9.04
N ILE A 169 -7.40 -6.43 9.27
CA ILE A 169 -7.56 -5.08 9.79
C ILE A 169 -6.78 -4.91 11.10
N ARG A 170 -6.96 -5.80 12.08
CA ARG A 170 -6.20 -5.77 13.36
C ARG A 170 -4.69 -5.82 13.11
N GLY A 171 -4.24 -6.59 12.12
CA GLY A 171 -2.83 -6.68 11.73
C GLY A 171 -2.29 -5.35 11.19
N VAL A 172 -3.05 -4.66 10.34
CA VAL A 172 -2.69 -3.35 9.78
C VAL A 172 -2.61 -2.28 10.87
N PHE A 173 -3.61 -2.20 11.75
CA PHE A 173 -3.58 -1.29 12.90
C PHE A 173 -2.37 -1.57 13.81
N ARG A 174 -2.08 -2.83 14.08
CA ARG A 174 -0.90 -3.24 14.87
C ARG A 174 0.41 -2.88 14.17
N ALA A 175 0.46 -2.91 12.83
CA ALA A 175 1.63 -2.48 12.06
C ALA A 175 1.84 -0.96 12.14
N GLY A 176 0.76 -0.17 12.22
CA GLY A 176 0.79 1.30 12.28
C GLY A 176 1.39 1.92 11.02
N ARG A 177 1.17 1.31 9.86
CA ARG A 177 1.64 1.78 8.55
C ARG A 177 0.84 1.12 7.43
N ASN A 178 0.81 1.72 6.25
CA ASN A 178 0.35 1.02 5.07
C ASN A 178 1.32 -0.13 4.73
N LEU A 179 0.78 -1.32 4.50
CA LEU A 179 1.54 -2.54 4.18
C LEU A 179 1.59 -2.80 2.67
N ILE A 180 0.75 -2.12 1.90
CA ILE A 180 0.49 -2.40 0.49
C ILE A 180 0.78 -1.13 -0.32
N LEU A 181 1.41 -1.29 -1.47
CA LEU A 181 1.47 -0.27 -2.51
C LEU A 181 0.34 -0.52 -3.53
N SER A 182 -0.27 0.55 -4.06
CA SER A 182 -1.43 0.44 -4.95
C SER A 182 -1.22 -0.46 -6.16
N PRO A 183 -0.09 -0.43 -6.88
CA PRO A 183 0.07 -1.19 -8.12
C PRO A 183 0.06 -2.71 -7.94
N GLU A 184 0.21 -3.22 -6.73
CA GLU A 184 0.23 -4.66 -6.46
C GLU A 184 -1.14 -5.27 -6.14
N VAL A 185 -2.22 -4.47 -6.21
CA VAL A 185 -3.56 -4.86 -5.78
C VAL A 185 -4.48 -5.15 -6.96
N VAL A 186 -5.19 -6.27 -6.88
CA VAL A 186 -6.35 -6.59 -7.71
C VAL A 186 -7.55 -6.74 -6.78
N ALA A 187 -8.62 -5.99 -7.02
CA ALA A 187 -9.83 -6.01 -6.21
C ALA A 187 -11.01 -6.61 -6.99
N ARG A 188 -11.95 -7.23 -6.29
CA ARG A 188 -13.25 -7.59 -6.86
C ARG A 188 -14.05 -6.31 -7.11
N THR A 189 -14.48 -6.07 -8.35
CA THR A 189 -15.16 -4.84 -8.75
C THR A 189 -16.43 -4.58 -7.92
N ALA A 190 -17.26 -5.58 -7.71
CA ALA A 190 -18.44 -5.47 -6.87
C ALA A 190 -18.12 -5.04 -5.43
N ALA A 191 -17.03 -5.56 -4.83
CA ALA A 191 -16.60 -5.16 -3.49
C ALA A 191 -16.06 -3.73 -3.47
N HIS A 192 -15.37 -3.29 -4.54
CA HIS A 192 -14.88 -1.93 -4.68
C HIS A 192 -16.04 -0.93 -4.83
N HIS A 193 -17.04 -1.24 -5.66
CA HIS A 193 -18.22 -0.41 -5.84
C HIS A 193 -19.04 -0.31 -4.54
N ASP A 194 -19.20 -1.42 -3.79
CA ASP A 194 -19.85 -1.41 -2.47
C ASP A 194 -19.04 -0.62 -1.43
N ALA A 195 -17.72 -0.65 -1.51
CA ALA A 195 -16.88 0.19 -0.66
C ALA A 195 -17.00 1.68 -0.99
N GLY A 196 -17.35 2.03 -2.23
CA GLY A 196 -17.39 3.40 -2.73
C GLY A 196 -16.00 3.92 -3.13
N GLY A 197 -15.94 5.19 -3.52
CA GLY A 197 -14.73 5.82 -4.03
C GLY A 197 -13.65 6.09 -2.98
N TYR A 198 -12.47 6.46 -3.46
CA TYR A 198 -11.39 6.98 -2.64
C TYR A 198 -11.80 8.31 -1.98
N ASN A 199 -11.42 8.50 -0.73
CA ASN A 199 -11.74 9.72 0.01
C ASN A 199 -10.85 10.89 -0.44
N ALA A 200 -11.46 11.96 -0.98
CA ALA A 200 -10.73 13.14 -1.47
C ALA A 200 -9.95 13.89 -0.37
N ALA A 201 -10.33 13.74 0.90
CA ALA A 201 -9.60 14.32 2.03
C ALA A 201 -8.30 13.57 2.36
N LEU A 202 -8.07 12.41 1.72
CA LEU A 202 -6.95 11.52 2.01
C LEU A 202 -6.03 11.30 0.78
N PRO A 203 -5.47 12.34 0.18
CA PRO A 203 -4.71 12.23 -1.08
C PRO A 203 -3.47 11.32 -1.00
N HIS A 204 -2.95 11.03 0.20
CA HIS A 204 -1.77 10.17 0.40
C HIS A 204 -2.03 8.87 1.15
N SER A 205 -3.13 8.76 1.87
CA SER A 205 -3.48 7.57 2.63
C SER A 205 -4.82 6.97 2.19
N GLY A 206 -5.37 7.46 1.09
CA GLY A 206 -6.62 6.97 0.53
C GLY A 206 -6.56 5.47 0.18
N ASP A 207 -5.42 4.98 -0.28
CA ASP A 207 -5.21 3.55 -0.53
C ASP A 207 -5.23 2.73 0.76
N LEU A 208 -4.59 3.16 1.85
CA LEU A 208 -4.71 2.50 3.15
C LEU A 208 -6.16 2.42 3.62
N GLU A 209 -6.88 3.53 3.53
CA GLU A 209 -8.28 3.63 3.94
C GLU A 209 -9.17 2.73 3.07
N MET A 210 -8.95 2.70 1.75
CA MET A 210 -9.64 1.81 0.81
C MET A 210 -9.38 0.33 1.14
N TRP A 211 -8.14 -0.07 1.41
CA TRP A 211 -7.84 -1.46 1.77
C TRP A 211 -8.54 -1.89 3.07
N LEU A 212 -8.66 -1.01 4.05
CA LEU A 212 -9.40 -1.27 5.28
C LEU A 212 -10.90 -1.43 5.01
N ARG A 213 -11.50 -0.59 4.14
CA ARG A 213 -12.91 -0.72 3.74
C ARG A 213 -13.17 -2.01 2.98
N LEU A 214 -12.32 -2.39 2.04
CA LEU A 214 -12.43 -3.66 1.32
C LEU A 214 -12.29 -4.86 2.26
N ALA A 215 -11.32 -4.82 3.20
CA ALA A 215 -11.15 -5.87 4.21
C ALA A 215 -12.35 -5.97 5.17
N ARG A 216 -13.12 -4.90 5.35
CA ARG A 216 -14.36 -4.93 6.16
C ARG A 216 -15.48 -5.69 5.47
N ARG A 217 -15.43 -5.82 4.15
CA ARG A 217 -16.42 -6.47 3.30
C ARG A 217 -16.18 -7.94 3.04
N GLY A 218 -14.98 -8.44 3.35
CA GLY A 218 -14.66 -9.85 3.15
C GLY A 218 -13.24 -10.21 3.54
N SER A 219 -12.79 -11.34 3.04
CA SER A 219 -11.42 -11.82 3.27
C SER A 219 -10.41 -11.13 2.37
N VAL A 220 -9.13 -11.22 2.74
CA VAL A 220 -7.99 -10.62 2.04
C VAL A 220 -7.00 -11.70 1.63
N GLY A 221 -6.66 -11.73 0.34
CA GLY A 221 -5.66 -12.63 -0.21
C GLY A 221 -4.27 -11.99 -0.26
N TRP A 222 -3.23 -12.80 -0.05
CA TRP A 222 -1.85 -12.39 -0.17
C TRP A 222 -1.01 -13.45 -0.87
N LEU A 223 -0.15 -13.01 -1.78
CA LEU A 223 0.77 -13.82 -2.58
C LEU A 223 2.22 -13.61 -2.08
N PRO A 224 2.66 -14.34 -1.04
CA PRO A 224 3.96 -14.11 -0.39
C PRO A 224 5.16 -14.36 -1.30
N ALA A 225 5.03 -15.26 -2.25
CA ALA A 225 6.10 -15.69 -3.14
C ALA A 225 6.01 -15.07 -4.54
N ALA A 226 5.05 -14.15 -4.77
CA ALA A 226 4.89 -13.46 -6.04
C ALA A 226 5.19 -11.98 -5.92
N ASP A 227 5.86 -11.46 -6.93
CA ASP A 227 5.97 -10.03 -7.18
C ASP A 227 4.86 -9.68 -8.19
N GLN A 228 3.96 -8.77 -7.80
CA GLN A 228 2.76 -8.44 -8.60
C GLN A 228 2.97 -7.21 -9.45
N ALA A 229 3.85 -6.29 -9.03
CA ALA A 229 4.10 -5.06 -9.76
C ALA A 229 5.58 -4.65 -9.71
N TYR A 230 6.00 -3.94 -10.73
CA TYR A 230 7.23 -3.18 -10.75
C TYR A 230 6.91 -1.73 -10.38
N TYR A 231 7.43 -1.29 -9.25
CA TYR A 231 7.28 0.07 -8.73
C TYR A 231 8.44 0.93 -9.20
N ARG A 232 8.16 1.93 -10.04
CA ARG A 232 9.19 2.81 -10.62
C ARG A 232 9.66 3.84 -9.60
N MET A 233 10.99 3.96 -9.49
CA MET A 233 11.64 4.97 -8.66
C MET A 233 12.17 6.12 -9.52
N HIS A 234 11.64 7.33 -9.30
CA HIS A 234 12.13 8.57 -9.91
C HIS A 234 11.85 9.77 -8.98
N ASP A 235 12.50 10.91 -9.24
CA ASP A 235 12.44 12.08 -8.36
C ASP A 235 11.04 12.73 -8.31
N SER A 236 10.21 12.50 -9.34
CA SER A 236 8.84 13.03 -9.43
C SER A 236 7.79 12.11 -8.79
N ASN A 237 8.15 11.00 -8.12
CA ASN A 237 7.17 10.19 -7.39
C ASN A 237 6.48 11.05 -6.33
N MET A 238 5.15 10.96 -6.25
CA MET A 238 4.35 11.73 -5.29
C MET A 238 4.85 11.63 -3.84
N HIS A 239 5.45 10.50 -3.47
CA HIS A 239 6.03 10.30 -2.14
C HIS A 239 7.23 11.20 -1.85
N HIS A 240 7.89 11.77 -2.87
CA HIS A 240 9.07 12.62 -2.70
C HIS A 240 8.76 14.11 -2.80
N SER A 241 7.71 14.51 -3.50
CA SER A 241 7.51 15.88 -3.95
C SER A 241 6.44 16.70 -3.23
N SER A 242 5.50 16.08 -2.52
CA SER A 242 4.25 16.79 -2.19
C SER A 242 3.98 17.04 -0.72
N PHE A 243 4.72 16.42 0.24
CA PHE A 243 4.37 16.55 1.67
C PHE A 243 5.57 16.45 2.59
N ASP A 244 5.58 17.34 3.58
CA ASP A 244 6.49 17.25 4.72
C ASP A 244 6.18 16.03 5.62
N ALA A 245 7.06 15.74 6.56
CA ALA A 245 6.92 14.61 7.45
C ALA A 245 5.69 14.71 8.36
N ARG A 246 5.29 15.93 8.74
CA ARG A 246 4.11 16.20 9.56
C ARG A 246 2.85 15.83 8.78
N ALA A 247 2.70 16.34 7.56
CA ALA A 247 1.56 16.06 6.71
C ALA A 247 1.42 14.55 6.42
N ARG A 248 2.54 13.84 6.12
CA ARG A 248 2.52 12.38 5.92
C ARG A 248 2.05 11.61 7.16
N LEU A 249 2.47 12.00 8.35
CA LEU A 249 2.05 11.33 9.58
C LEU A 249 0.57 11.56 9.86
N PHE A 250 0.09 12.79 9.67
CA PHE A 250 -1.32 13.10 9.84
C PHE A 250 -2.19 12.42 8.81
N GLN A 251 -1.81 12.41 7.55
CA GLN A 251 -2.52 11.65 6.52
C GLN A 251 -2.64 10.16 6.89
N LEU A 252 -1.56 9.56 7.40
CA LEU A 252 -1.61 8.17 7.85
C LEU A 252 -2.58 7.98 9.04
N ARG A 253 -2.54 8.88 10.04
CA ARG A 253 -3.51 8.88 11.15
C ARG A 253 -4.93 9.04 10.62
N ASP A 254 -5.14 10.02 9.76
CA ASP A 254 -6.46 10.38 9.25
C ASP A 254 -7.06 9.27 8.37
N GLY A 255 -6.25 8.51 7.64
CA GLY A 255 -6.69 7.32 6.94
C GLY A 255 -7.24 6.24 7.87
N TYR A 256 -6.57 6.00 9.02
CA TYR A 256 -7.08 5.09 10.04
C TYR A 256 -8.34 5.62 10.74
N GLU A 257 -8.36 6.91 11.09
CA GLU A 257 -9.50 7.53 11.77
C GLU A 257 -10.72 7.56 10.86
N SER A 258 -10.56 7.96 9.59
CA SER A 258 -11.65 7.96 8.60
C SER A 258 -12.29 6.59 8.48
N PHE A 259 -11.49 5.53 8.38
CA PHE A 259 -12.03 4.17 8.37
C PHE A 259 -12.83 3.85 9.64
N LEU A 260 -12.29 4.17 10.83
CA LEU A 260 -12.96 3.87 12.10
C LEU A 260 -14.25 4.67 12.28
N GLU A 261 -14.34 5.88 11.74
CA GLU A 261 -15.52 6.74 11.83
C GLU A 261 -16.64 6.30 10.88
N ASN A 262 -16.28 5.83 9.69
CA ASN A 262 -17.25 5.54 8.63
C ASN A 262 -17.61 4.04 8.55
N ASP A 263 -16.62 3.16 8.40
CA ASP A 263 -16.81 1.73 8.16
C ASP A 263 -16.48 0.85 9.38
N GLY A 264 -15.56 1.31 10.20
CA GLY A 264 -15.07 0.57 11.38
C GLY A 264 -15.84 0.83 12.66
N GLY A 265 -16.82 1.75 12.69
CA GLY A 265 -17.53 2.18 13.91
C GLY A 265 -18.30 1.07 14.63
N SER A 266 -18.68 0.01 13.91
CA SER A 266 -19.33 -1.18 14.50
C SER A 266 -18.35 -2.25 15.00
N LEU A 267 -17.03 -2.04 14.89
CA LEU A 267 -16.03 -2.98 15.35
C LEU A 267 -15.94 -2.93 16.89
N ALA A 268 -16.27 -4.02 17.56
CA ALA A 268 -16.21 -4.13 19.02
C ALA A 268 -14.81 -3.80 19.62
N TYR A 269 -13.78 -3.81 18.79
CA TYR A 269 -12.40 -3.48 19.17
C TYR A 269 -11.93 -2.09 18.66
N GLY A 270 -12.82 -1.27 18.08
CA GLY A 270 -12.48 -0.02 17.41
C GLY A 270 -11.66 0.94 18.28
N ASP A 271 -12.09 1.22 19.51
CA ASP A 271 -11.38 2.11 20.44
C ASP A 271 -10.00 1.56 20.84
N ALA A 272 -9.90 0.26 21.05
CA ALA A 272 -8.62 -0.38 21.42
C ALA A 272 -7.60 -0.25 20.29
N VAL A 273 -7.98 -0.52 19.03
CA VAL A 273 -7.07 -0.39 17.87
C VAL A 273 -6.74 1.07 17.58
N ARG A 274 -7.69 2.00 17.78
CA ARG A 274 -7.44 3.45 17.69
C ARG A 274 -6.34 3.88 18.66
N ALA A 275 -6.47 3.50 19.91
CA ALA A 275 -5.48 3.82 20.93
C ALA A 275 -4.12 3.17 20.63
N ASP A 276 -4.09 1.92 20.15
CA ASP A 276 -2.87 1.23 19.76
C ASP A 276 -2.18 1.89 18.57
N MET A 277 -2.93 2.27 17.55
CA MET A 277 -2.43 2.97 16.37
C MET A 277 -1.79 4.31 16.77
N ARG A 278 -2.49 5.16 17.54
CA ARG A 278 -1.96 6.44 18.00
C ARG A 278 -0.68 6.26 18.80
N ARG A 279 -0.64 5.29 19.74
CA ARG A 279 0.57 4.93 20.48
C ARG A 279 1.71 4.49 19.56
N LYS A 280 1.40 3.69 18.55
CA LYS A 280 2.39 3.20 17.58
C LYS A 280 3.01 4.32 16.75
N LEU A 281 2.19 5.25 16.26
CA LEU A 281 2.65 6.42 15.51
C LEU A 281 3.53 7.30 16.40
N ALA A 282 3.07 7.64 17.61
CA ALA A 282 3.83 8.44 18.57
C ALA A 282 5.19 7.81 18.91
N ARG A 283 5.25 6.51 19.15
CA ARG A 283 6.51 5.77 19.36
C ARG A 283 7.45 5.87 18.16
N GLY A 284 6.91 5.81 16.93
CA GLY A 284 7.67 6.01 15.70
C GLY A 284 8.36 7.37 15.65
N VAL A 285 7.61 8.42 16.00
CA VAL A 285 8.10 9.80 16.06
C VAL A 285 9.13 9.98 17.18
N LEU A 286 8.88 9.49 18.41
CA LEU A 286 9.87 9.55 19.50
C LEU A 286 11.18 8.82 19.16
N ARG A 287 11.11 7.69 18.47
CA ARG A 287 12.32 7.01 17.96
C ARG A 287 13.06 7.84 16.92
N LYS A 288 12.35 8.66 16.15
CA LYS A 288 12.96 9.61 15.23
C LYS A 288 13.69 10.70 16.02
N VAL A 289 13.05 11.31 17.03
CA VAL A 289 13.69 12.27 17.96
C VAL A 289 15.01 11.70 18.52
N ILE A 290 14.97 10.49 19.04
CA ILE A 290 16.16 9.81 19.60
C ILE A 290 17.25 9.66 18.56
N ARG A 291 16.91 9.21 17.34
CA ARG A 291 17.91 8.98 16.28
C ARG A 291 18.51 10.27 15.74
N THR A 292 17.73 11.32 15.62
CA THR A 292 18.18 12.65 15.20
C THR A 292 19.22 13.20 16.17
N LEU A 293 18.90 13.17 17.46
CA LEU A 293 19.80 13.63 18.51
C LEU A 293 21.07 12.74 18.63
N ASP A 294 20.93 11.41 18.49
CA ASP A 294 22.07 10.48 18.48
C ASP A 294 22.99 10.68 17.27
N ALA A 295 22.48 11.22 16.16
CA ALA A 295 23.26 11.63 15.00
C ALA A 295 23.95 13.01 15.17
N GLY A 296 23.65 13.73 16.25
CA GLY A 296 24.13 15.10 16.46
C GLY A 296 23.37 16.15 15.65
N GLU A 297 22.19 15.80 15.12
CA GLU A 297 21.35 16.65 14.28
C GLU A 297 20.26 17.33 15.12
N GLU A 298 19.82 18.51 14.67
CA GLU A 298 18.76 19.31 15.32
C GLU A 298 17.38 19.13 14.67
N SER A 299 17.37 18.55 13.49
CA SER A 299 16.13 18.36 12.70
C SER A 299 16.20 17.09 11.86
N ALA A 300 15.03 16.55 11.51
CA ALA A 300 14.88 15.46 10.57
C ALA A 300 13.59 15.64 9.75
N ASP A 301 13.66 15.36 8.45
CA ASP A 301 12.53 15.47 7.50
C ASP A 301 11.87 16.87 7.53
N GLY A 302 12.66 17.94 7.70
CA GLY A 302 12.18 19.32 7.74
C GLY A 302 11.54 19.77 9.05
N LEU A 303 11.57 18.93 10.11
CA LEU A 303 11.05 19.24 11.44
C LEU A 303 12.18 19.25 12.47
N THR A 304 12.16 20.23 13.38
CA THR A 304 13.04 20.26 14.54
C THR A 304 12.71 19.13 15.51
N VAL A 305 13.64 18.83 16.41
CA VAL A 305 13.45 17.82 17.47
C VAL A 305 12.25 18.15 18.36
N ASP A 306 12.05 19.45 18.68
CA ASP A 306 10.93 19.90 19.51
C ASP A 306 9.59 19.74 18.77
N GLU A 307 9.51 20.12 17.50
CA GLU A 307 8.32 19.89 16.66
C GLU A 307 7.99 18.39 16.51
N LEU A 308 9.00 17.56 16.35
CA LEU A 308 8.80 16.10 16.35
C LEU A 308 8.26 15.59 17.69
N TYR A 309 8.76 16.13 18.81
CA TYR A 309 8.27 15.74 20.14
C TYR A 309 6.81 16.17 20.36
N GLU A 310 6.47 17.42 20.00
CA GLU A 310 5.10 17.92 20.07
C GLU A 310 4.16 17.09 19.20
N LEU A 311 4.58 16.74 18.00
CA LEU A 311 3.84 15.88 17.09
C LEU A 311 3.53 14.49 17.71
N ALA A 312 4.47 13.91 18.46
CA ALA A 312 4.22 12.69 19.21
C ALA A 312 3.21 12.89 20.35
N ALA A 313 3.27 14.05 21.03
CA ALA A 313 2.38 14.39 22.13
C ALA A 313 0.93 14.65 21.67
N GLU A 314 0.72 15.17 20.46
CA GLU A 314 -0.61 15.31 19.84
C GLU A 314 -1.32 13.95 19.64
N LEU A 315 -0.56 12.88 19.43
CA LEU A 315 -1.11 11.55 19.19
C LEU A 315 -1.54 10.81 20.48
N THR A 316 -0.79 11.00 21.59
CA THR A 316 -1.06 10.32 22.87
C THR A 316 -0.27 10.92 24.01
N ASP A 317 -0.58 10.54 25.25
CA ASP A 317 0.27 10.88 26.41
C ASP A 317 1.64 10.19 26.29
N VAL A 318 2.62 10.90 25.74
CA VAL A 318 3.98 10.38 25.47
C VAL A 318 4.70 9.89 26.71
N ARG A 319 4.34 10.41 27.92
CA ARG A 319 4.96 10.02 29.20
C ARG A 319 4.74 8.55 29.54
N LYS A 320 3.68 7.94 28.98
CA LYS A 320 3.35 6.52 29.12
C LYS A 320 4.09 5.61 28.15
N LEU A 321 4.86 6.19 27.23
CA LEU A 321 5.58 5.43 26.21
C LEU A 321 6.99 5.03 26.67
N PRO A 322 7.45 3.81 26.37
CA PRO A 322 8.77 3.33 26.79
C PRO A 322 9.94 4.13 26.18
N GLU A 323 9.72 4.83 25.07
CA GLU A 323 10.70 5.70 24.43
C GLU A 323 10.86 7.06 25.13
N TYR A 324 9.89 7.48 25.95
CA TYR A 324 9.86 8.81 26.57
C TYR A 324 11.09 9.15 27.41
N PRO A 325 11.54 8.31 28.37
CA PRO A 325 12.71 8.64 29.19
C PRO A 325 13.96 8.85 28.33
N GLY A 326 14.15 8.00 27.31
CA GLY A 326 15.29 8.09 26.37
C GLY A 326 15.24 9.34 25.51
N ALA A 327 14.08 9.76 25.02
CA ALA A 327 13.90 10.99 24.26
C ALA A 327 14.16 12.23 25.15
N ARG A 328 13.57 12.30 26.32
CA ARG A 328 13.74 13.44 27.28
C ARG A 328 15.19 13.63 27.72
N ALA A 329 15.88 12.54 28.06
CA ALA A 329 17.31 12.62 28.42
C ALA A 329 18.15 13.21 27.28
N ARG A 330 17.91 12.79 26.04
CA ARG A 330 18.63 13.32 24.87
C ARG A 330 18.30 14.76 24.54
N MET A 331 17.03 15.13 24.63
CA MET A 331 16.62 16.54 24.45
C MET A 331 17.25 17.45 25.50
N SER A 332 17.40 17.00 26.76
CA SER A 332 18.09 17.77 27.80
C SER A 332 19.59 17.90 27.56
N LEU A 333 20.26 16.92 26.93
CA LEU A 333 21.67 16.96 26.60
C LEU A 333 21.97 17.80 25.34
N GLY A 334 21.00 17.90 24.44
CA GLY A 334 21.14 18.53 23.13
C GLY A 334 21.93 17.71 22.11
N PRO A 335 21.86 18.06 20.81
CA PRO A 335 22.41 17.26 19.72
C PRO A 335 23.93 17.09 19.80
N THR A 336 24.67 18.16 20.08
CA THR A 336 26.14 18.13 20.14
C THR A 336 26.67 17.15 21.19
N ARG A 337 26.05 17.09 22.37
CA ARG A 337 26.46 16.17 23.44
C ARG A 337 26.05 14.74 23.15
N CYS A 338 24.82 14.57 22.61
CA CYS A 338 24.33 13.25 22.21
C CYS A 338 25.21 12.61 21.14
N GLY A 339 25.56 13.36 20.09
CA GLY A 339 26.41 12.86 19.00
C GLY A 339 27.82 12.42 19.48
N ARG A 340 28.37 13.11 20.50
CA ARG A 340 29.67 12.75 21.09
C ARG A 340 29.62 11.56 22.04
N LEU A 341 28.52 11.36 22.73
CA LEU A 341 28.34 10.30 23.73
C LEU A 341 27.78 9.00 23.14
N SER A 342 27.34 9.04 21.89
CA SER A 342 26.71 7.87 21.28
C SER A 342 27.76 6.88 20.76
N PRO A 343 27.87 5.68 21.36
CA PRO A 343 28.64 4.57 20.77
C PRO A 343 27.93 4.00 19.52
N VAL A 344 26.99 4.73 18.98
CA VAL A 344 25.86 4.26 18.14
C VAL A 344 26.15 4.30 16.65
N THR A 345 27.25 4.90 16.20
CA THR A 345 27.62 4.80 14.77
C THR A 345 27.82 3.34 14.32
N SER A 346 28.32 2.45 15.18
CA SER A 346 28.43 1.01 14.88
C SER A 346 27.14 0.23 15.07
N LEU A 347 26.32 0.58 16.07
CA LEU A 347 25.03 -0.06 16.35
C LEU A 347 23.90 0.41 15.41
N VAL A 348 23.97 1.63 14.87
CA VAL A 348 23.04 2.13 13.85
C VAL A 348 23.19 1.36 12.55
N THR A 349 24.41 1.02 12.15
CA THR A 349 24.65 0.21 10.94
C THR A 349 24.12 -1.22 11.12
N LEU A 350 24.33 -1.83 12.30
CA LEU A 350 23.77 -3.15 12.64
C LEU A 350 22.22 -3.12 12.79
N ARG A 351 21.66 -2.03 13.33
CA ARG A 351 20.21 -1.85 13.41
C ARG A 351 19.58 -1.53 12.06
N ARG A 352 20.22 -0.75 11.19
CA ARG A 352 19.77 -0.55 9.79
C ARG A 352 19.69 -1.87 9.04
N GLY A 353 20.66 -2.75 9.18
CA GLY A 353 20.63 -4.11 8.64
C GLY A 353 19.47 -4.93 9.22
N ARG A 354 19.24 -4.87 10.53
CA ARG A 354 18.17 -5.59 11.23
C ARG A 354 16.78 -4.99 10.97
N ASP A 355 16.67 -3.68 10.83
CA ASP A 355 15.44 -3.00 10.45
C ASP A 355 15.15 -3.21 8.96
N TRP A 356 16.16 -3.32 8.10
CA TRP A 356 16.02 -3.73 6.71
C TRP A 356 15.54 -5.19 6.60
N ILE A 357 16.13 -6.11 7.36
CA ILE A 357 15.70 -7.52 7.46
C ILE A 357 14.29 -7.61 8.06
N ARG A 358 13.98 -6.84 9.10
CA ARG A 358 12.62 -6.73 9.65
C ARG A 358 11.64 -6.08 8.67
N TRP A 359 12.06 -5.07 7.91
CA TRP A 359 11.21 -4.44 6.91
C TRP A 359 10.89 -5.41 5.77
N HIS A 360 11.86 -6.21 5.31
CA HIS A 360 11.65 -7.27 4.32
C HIS A 360 11.00 -8.52 4.92
N GLY A 361 11.25 -8.84 6.18
CA GLY A 361 10.67 -9.98 6.88
C GLY A 361 9.29 -9.73 7.48
N ASN A 362 8.96 -8.49 7.87
CA ASN A 362 7.67 -8.10 8.48
C ASN A 362 6.67 -7.47 7.51
N LYS A 363 6.99 -7.36 6.21
CA LYS A 363 5.99 -7.04 5.19
C LYS A 363 4.78 -7.99 5.23
N VAL A 364 4.87 -9.06 6.01
CA VAL A 364 4.25 -10.31 5.65
C VAL A 364 3.47 -11.00 6.77
N ARG A 365 3.47 -10.49 7.97
CA ARG A 365 2.68 -11.12 9.04
C ARG A 365 1.76 -10.11 9.70
N PRO A 366 0.49 -10.02 9.28
CA PRO A 366 -0.57 -9.78 10.23
C PRO A 366 -0.58 -11.01 11.12
N VAL A 367 -0.15 -10.86 12.36
CA VAL A 367 -0.07 -11.94 13.36
C VAL A 367 -1.46 -12.39 13.75
#